data_e3c89114242d88c426a5d6be7eb61811
#
_entry.id   e3c89114242d88c426a5d6be7eb61811
#
_cell.length_a   1.000
_cell.length_b   1.000
_cell.length_c   1.000
_cell.angle_alpha   90.00
_cell.angle_beta   90.00
_cell.angle_gamma   90.00
#
_symmetry.space_group_name_H-M   'P 1'
#
loop_
_entity.id
_entity.type
_entity.pdbx_description
1 polymer ?
#
loop_
_entity_poly.entity_id
_entity_poly.type
_entity_poly.pdbx_seq_one_letter_code
_entity_poly.pdbx_strand_id
1 'polypeptide(L)'
;MAAEQDVNDFTDSAFSGMDINIRRNPQASYAQMRAAGPVTRVGDGRVVVSTLEATNEVLRHPELYSSQLTSGHLGNVRPLIPIELDPPAQRKFRKILDPLFSPKHLEYLNEPLEKLINELIDGFIDEPEIDFAKQFSVPFPSQVFLTMFGLPLEERPRFLAMKDGIIRPFDVLGTSINDPRAEEYKAQTVQSIYDYFNEVLDEREKEPTEDLLSGFITAEVDGERLTREDMLDICFLLLIAGLDTVSASLDCFFRYLAEHPAERAKLIDNPDLSPLVVEELLRWESPVQLVARVATQDTQLYGCPIHAGDVVNPFLGAANTDGADFPDPDEVIWGRKANRHLAFGGGIHRCLGSNLARLELRIALRVWHGRIPHYRIKPGAELDYGLGVRSVASFPMILGESL
;
A
#
# COMPACT_ATOMS: atom_id res chain seq x y z
N MET A 1 -17.52 -21.11 23.38
CA MET A 1 -16.80 -22.27 22.81
C MET A 1 -16.97 -22.39 21.29
N ALA A 2 -18.19 -22.54 20.73
CA ALA A 2 -18.34 -22.59 19.26
C ALA A 2 -17.99 -21.28 18.54
N ALA A 3 -18.34 -20.12 19.11
CA ALA A 3 -18.02 -18.82 18.55
C ALA A 3 -16.51 -18.47 18.65
N GLU A 4 -15.81 -18.93 19.70
CA GLU A 4 -14.37 -18.77 19.84
C GLU A 4 -13.58 -19.64 18.86
N GLN A 5 -14.11 -20.83 18.54
CA GLN A 5 -13.47 -21.73 17.59
C GLN A 5 -13.60 -21.21 16.15
N ASP A 6 -14.77 -20.67 15.77
CA ASP A 6 -14.98 -20.02 14.46
C ASP A 6 -14.09 -18.78 14.26
N VAL A 7 -13.85 -17.98 15.31
CA VAL A 7 -13.00 -16.80 15.24
C VAL A 7 -11.52 -17.17 15.09
N ASN A 8 -11.06 -18.18 15.81
CA ASN A 8 -9.69 -18.67 15.71
C ASN A 8 -9.41 -19.26 14.31
N ASP A 9 -10.30 -20.09 13.78
CA ASP A 9 -10.18 -20.64 12.43
C ASP A 9 -10.18 -19.53 11.36
N PHE A 10 -11.03 -18.51 11.53
CA PHE A 10 -11.12 -17.37 10.63
C PHE A 10 -9.86 -16.52 10.65
N THR A 11 -9.34 -16.19 11.83
CA THR A 11 -8.13 -15.35 11.97
C THR A 11 -6.87 -16.10 11.55
N ASP A 12 -6.75 -17.39 11.79
CA ASP A 12 -5.66 -18.22 11.28
C ASP A 12 -5.69 -18.28 9.75
N SER A 13 -6.86 -18.40 9.15
CA SER A 13 -7.08 -18.35 7.71
C SER A 13 -6.72 -16.97 7.13
N ALA A 14 -7.13 -15.88 7.78
CA ALA A 14 -6.76 -14.52 7.39
C ALA A 14 -5.25 -14.28 7.44
N PHE A 15 -4.56 -14.84 8.44
CA PHE A 15 -3.11 -14.75 8.57
C PHE A 15 -2.37 -15.66 7.60
N SER A 16 -2.89 -16.85 7.31
CA SER A 16 -2.28 -17.77 6.33
C SER A 16 -2.45 -17.28 4.89
N GLY A 17 -3.32 -16.28 4.69
CA GLY A 17 -3.59 -15.70 3.39
C GLY A 17 -4.29 -16.63 2.40
N MET A 18 -4.83 -17.74 2.88
CA MET A 18 -5.46 -18.77 2.02
C MET A 18 -6.95 -18.54 1.77
N ASP A 19 -7.64 -17.70 2.56
CA ASP A 19 -9.08 -17.47 2.35
C ASP A 19 -9.33 -16.44 1.25
N ILE A 20 -9.68 -16.94 0.07
CA ILE A 20 -10.04 -16.14 -1.10
C ILE A 20 -11.26 -15.24 -0.85
N ASN A 21 -12.17 -15.61 0.05
CA ASN A 21 -13.35 -14.80 0.36
C ASN A 21 -12.98 -13.54 1.12
N ILE A 22 -12.00 -13.64 2.03
CA ILE A 22 -11.44 -12.47 2.75
C ILE A 22 -10.78 -11.52 1.78
N ARG A 23 -10.05 -12.02 0.78
CA ARG A 23 -9.40 -11.21 -0.23
C ARG A 23 -10.40 -10.48 -1.13
N ARG A 24 -11.49 -11.17 -1.53
CA ARG A 24 -12.53 -10.62 -2.42
C ARG A 24 -13.50 -9.67 -1.71
N ASN A 25 -13.92 -10.00 -0.49
CA ASN A 25 -14.89 -9.23 0.29
C ASN A 25 -14.46 -9.11 1.76
N PRO A 26 -13.46 -8.28 2.06
CA PRO A 26 -12.90 -8.20 3.40
C PRO A 26 -13.85 -7.57 4.44
N GLN A 27 -14.87 -6.80 4.02
CA GLN A 27 -15.77 -6.09 4.93
C GLN A 27 -16.52 -7.03 5.87
N ALA A 28 -17.04 -8.17 5.35
CA ALA A 28 -17.70 -9.18 6.18
C ALA A 28 -16.75 -9.74 7.26
N SER A 29 -15.48 -9.95 6.88
CA SER A 29 -14.45 -10.43 7.78
C SER A 29 -14.05 -9.39 8.82
N TYR A 30 -13.97 -8.14 8.44
CA TYR A 30 -13.73 -7.03 9.38
C TYR A 30 -14.83 -6.89 10.41
N ALA A 31 -16.09 -7.06 10.02
CA ALA A 31 -17.22 -7.08 10.95
C ALA A 31 -17.13 -8.24 11.96
N GLN A 32 -16.72 -9.42 11.52
CA GLN A 32 -16.50 -10.58 12.40
C GLN A 32 -15.33 -10.33 13.38
N MET A 33 -14.22 -9.76 12.92
CA MET A 33 -13.10 -9.41 13.79
C MET A 33 -13.53 -8.45 14.90
N ARG A 34 -14.29 -7.38 14.58
CA ARG A 34 -14.80 -6.43 15.58
C ARG A 34 -15.82 -7.07 16.53
N ALA A 35 -16.65 -8.00 16.05
CA ALA A 35 -17.59 -8.73 16.88
C ALA A 35 -16.91 -9.66 17.90
N ALA A 36 -15.71 -10.15 17.59
CA ALA A 36 -14.91 -10.94 18.52
C ALA A 36 -14.28 -10.09 19.65
N GLY A 37 -14.16 -8.79 19.43
CA GLY A 37 -13.64 -7.82 20.39
C GLY A 37 -12.61 -6.88 19.77
N PRO A 38 -12.28 -5.78 20.47
CA PRO A 38 -11.31 -4.78 19.97
C PRO A 38 -9.91 -5.35 19.81
N VAL A 39 -9.55 -6.33 20.64
CA VAL A 39 -8.25 -7.02 20.64
C VAL A 39 -8.47 -8.50 20.95
N THR A 40 -7.97 -9.36 20.10
CA THR A 40 -8.16 -10.82 20.22
C THR A 40 -6.83 -11.54 20.02
N ARG A 41 -6.50 -12.46 20.92
CA ARG A 41 -5.34 -13.36 20.76
C ARG A 41 -5.73 -14.52 19.85
N VAL A 42 -4.86 -14.82 18.89
CA VAL A 42 -5.07 -15.90 17.91
C VAL A 42 -3.84 -16.79 17.89
N GLY A 43 -4.02 -18.05 18.25
CA GLY A 43 -2.89 -18.97 18.35
C GLY A 43 -1.78 -18.47 19.28
N ASP A 44 -0.59 -19.04 19.13
CA ASP A 44 0.56 -18.66 19.93
C ASP A 44 1.31 -17.45 19.35
N GLY A 45 1.39 -16.37 20.13
CA GLY A 45 2.19 -15.20 19.82
C GLY A 45 1.60 -14.23 18.81
N ARG A 46 0.31 -14.35 18.42
CA ARG A 46 -0.36 -13.41 17.51
C ARG A 46 -1.53 -12.70 18.18
N VAL A 47 -1.67 -11.40 17.93
CA VAL A 47 -2.74 -10.56 18.44
C VAL A 47 -3.34 -9.76 17.28
N VAL A 48 -4.65 -9.86 17.12
CA VAL A 48 -5.45 -9.08 16.16
C VAL A 48 -6.01 -7.86 16.86
N VAL A 49 -5.92 -6.68 16.22
CA VAL A 49 -6.50 -5.43 16.69
C VAL A 49 -7.45 -4.91 15.62
N SER A 50 -8.73 -4.73 15.94
CA SER A 50 -9.82 -4.57 14.97
C SER A 50 -10.61 -3.26 15.04
N THR A 51 -10.53 -2.51 16.17
CA THR A 51 -11.23 -1.23 16.32
C THR A 51 -10.31 -0.05 16.04
N LEU A 52 -10.87 1.11 15.68
CA LEU A 52 -10.09 2.32 15.39
C LEU A 52 -9.32 2.81 16.62
N GLU A 53 -9.97 2.81 17.79
CA GLU A 53 -9.36 3.26 19.04
C GLU A 53 -8.17 2.37 19.42
N ALA A 54 -8.36 1.05 19.48
CA ALA A 54 -7.29 0.10 19.82
C ALA A 54 -6.15 0.12 18.80
N THR A 55 -6.45 0.27 17.51
CA THR A 55 -5.45 0.43 16.45
C THR A 55 -4.62 1.70 16.66
N ASN A 56 -5.25 2.82 16.96
CA ASN A 56 -4.54 4.07 17.27
C ASN A 56 -3.65 3.94 18.52
N GLU A 57 -4.10 3.20 19.54
CA GLU A 57 -3.29 2.92 20.73
C GLU A 57 -1.99 2.21 20.35
N VAL A 58 -2.07 1.12 19.56
CA VAL A 58 -0.88 0.39 19.11
C VAL A 58 0.04 1.28 18.25
N LEU A 59 -0.51 2.05 17.31
CA LEU A 59 0.29 2.83 16.38
C LEU A 59 0.97 4.05 17.00
N ARG A 60 0.50 4.52 18.16
CA ARG A 60 1.03 5.71 18.85
C ARG A 60 2.02 5.40 19.96
N HIS A 61 2.14 4.15 20.35
CA HIS A 61 3.02 3.70 21.43
C HIS A 61 4.15 2.79 20.94
N PRO A 62 5.12 3.34 20.16
CA PRO A 62 6.23 2.56 19.62
C PRO A 62 7.14 1.99 20.70
N GLU A 63 7.14 2.55 21.91
CA GLU A 63 7.86 2.05 23.07
C GLU A 63 7.30 0.71 23.59
N LEU A 64 6.02 0.43 23.33
CA LEU A 64 5.35 -0.84 23.64
C LEU A 64 5.21 -1.75 22.43
N TYR A 65 5.03 -1.16 21.25
CA TYR A 65 4.74 -1.84 19.99
C TYR A 65 5.73 -1.42 18.91
N SER A 66 6.90 -2.05 18.92
CA SER A 66 8.02 -1.75 18.04
C SER A 66 7.71 -2.08 16.58
N SER A 67 8.25 -1.27 15.67
CA SER A 67 8.27 -1.56 14.23
C SER A 67 9.48 -2.39 13.81
N GLN A 68 10.40 -2.68 14.72
CA GLN A 68 11.55 -3.57 14.48
C GLN A 68 11.06 -5.02 14.40
N LEU A 69 10.44 -5.34 13.27
CA LEU A 69 10.16 -6.73 12.92
C LEU A 69 11.48 -7.47 12.83
N THR A 70 11.47 -8.77 13.08
CA THR A 70 12.67 -9.59 12.89
C THR A 70 13.27 -9.27 11.53
N SER A 71 14.49 -8.74 11.52
CA SER A 71 15.21 -8.32 10.32
C SER A 71 15.17 -9.40 9.25
N GLY A 72 14.84 -9.02 8.01
CA GLY A 72 14.92 -9.90 6.87
C GLY A 72 13.60 -10.53 6.41
N HIS A 73 12.43 -10.14 6.91
CA HIS A 73 11.16 -10.71 6.42
C HIS A 73 10.89 -10.42 4.94
N LEU A 74 11.45 -9.31 4.40
CA LEU A 74 11.50 -8.99 2.97
C LEU A 74 12.82 -9.40 2.31
N GLY A 75 13.67 -10.15 3.02
CA GLY A 75 15.01 -10.54 2.57
C GLY A 75 16.06 -9.44 2.74
N ASN A 76 15.69 -8.29 3.31
CA ASN A 76 16.58 -7.17 3.56
C ASN A 76 17.69 -7.55 4.57
N VAL A 77 18.89 -7.08 4.29
CA VAL A 77 20.09 -7.40 5.12
C VAL A 77 20.28 -6.44 6.29
N ARG A 78 19.63 -5.28 6.24
CA ARG A 78 19.57 -4.23 7.28
C ARG A 78 18.12 -3.77 7.44
N PRO A 79 17.77 -3.16 8.59
CA PRO A 79 16.43 -2.60 8.77
C PRO A 79 16.09 -1.58 7.67
N LEU A 80 14.90 -1.69 7.08
CA LEU A 80 14.41 -0.75 6.05
C LEU A 80 14.09 0.62 6.67
N ILE A 81 14.69 1.66 6.11
CA ILE A 81 14.62 3.03 6.62
C ILE A 81 13.46 3.80 5.94
N PRO A 82 12.55 4.43 6.72
CA PRO A 82 12.48 4.49 8.19
C PRO A 82 11.50 3.50 8.82
N ILE A 83 10.91 2.56 8.06
CA ILE A 83 9.72 1.79 8.46
C ILE A 83 10.01 0.76 9.55
N GLU A 84 11.24 0.20 9.58
CA GLU A 84 11.67 -0.80 10.57
C GLU A 84 12.53 -0.18 11.68
N LEU A 85 12.45 1.12 11.89
CA LEU A 85 13.18 1.84 12.94
C LEU A 85 12.20 2.43 13.95
N ASP A 86 12.60 2.41 15.23
CA ASP A 86 11.92 3.12 16.30
C ASP A 86 12.61 4.45 16.64
N PRO A 87 11.96 5.36 17.39
CA PRO A 87 12.62 6.56 17.89
C PRO A 87 13.80 6.21 18.82
N PRO A 88 14.89 7.01 18.83
CA PRO A 88 15.01 8.32 18.13
C PRO A 88 15.45 8.21 16.67
N ALA A 89 16.02 7.09 16.23
CA ALA A 89 16.58 6.93 14.89
C ALA A 89 15.55 7.21 13.77
N GLN A 90 14.35 6.66 13.88
CA GLN A 90 13.26 6.88 12.94
C GLN A 90 13.00 8.37 12.68
N ARG A 91 13.01 9.21 13.75
CA ARG A 91 12.71 10.66 13.63
C ARG A 91 13.75 11.41 12.81
N LYS A 92 15.04 10.99 12.88
CA LYS A 92 16.12 11.58 12.08
C LYS A 92 15.79 11.44 10.58
N PHE A 93 15.49 10.23 10.15
CA PHE A 93 15.19 9.97 8.74
C PHE A 93 13.89 10.63 8.28
N ARG A 94 12.86 10.69 9.13
CA ARG A 94 11.61 11.40 8.80
C ARG A 94 11.83 12.90 8.59
N LYS A 95 12.71 13.55 9.36
CA LYS A 95 13.06 14.97 9.14
C LYS A 95 13.66 15.21 7.76
N ILE A 96 14.41 14.24 7.22
CA ILE A 96 14.99 14.31 5.87
C ILE A 96 13.92 14.04 4.81
N LEU A 97 13.14 12.98 5.00
CA LEU A 97 12.26 12.45 3.96
C LEU A 97 10.93 13.19 3.86
N ASP A 98 10.31 13.59 4.98
CA ASP A 98 8.98 14.23 4.98
C ASP A 98 8.89 15.48 4.08
N PRO A 99 9.88 16.38 4.05
CA PRO A 99 9.85 17.55 3.15
C PRO A 99 9.77 17.18 1.67
N LEU A 100 10.44 16.08 1.26
CA LEU A 100 10.49 15.62 -0.14
C LEU A 100 9.14 15.08 -0.63
N PHE A 101 8.27 14.66 0.30
CA PHE A 101 6.91 14.19 0.02
C PHE A 101 5.82 15.17 0.48
N SER A 102 6.19 16.43 0.74
CA SER A 102 5.23 17.47 1.09
C SER A 102 4.39 17.88 -0.12
N PRO A 103 3.12 18.31 0.08
CA PRO A 103 2.26 18.74 -1.04
C PRO A 103 2.92 19.80 -1.92
N LYS A 104 3.60 20.79 -1.30
CA LYS A 104 4.31 21.85 -2.02
C LYS A 104 5.43 21.31 -2.89
N HIS A 105 6.20 20.35 -2.38
CA HIS A 105 7.30 19.75 -3.14
C HIS A 105 6.80 18.92 -4.32
N LEU A 106 5.63 18.30 -4.20
CA LEU A 106 5.03 17.46 -5.23
C LEU A 106 4.21 18.21 -6.29
N GLU A 107 4.06 19.55 -6.17
CA GLU A 107 3.25 20.35 -7.11
C GLU A 107 3.73 20.22 -8.57
N TYR A 108 5.03 20.06 -8.79
CA TYR A 108 5.60 19.91 -10.13
C TYR A 108 5.12 18.65 -10.87
N LEU A 109 4.59 17.66 -10.14
CA LEU A 109 4.10 16.41 -10.73
C LEU A 109 2.69 16.53 -11.36
N ASN A 110 1.91 17.60 -11.09
CA ASN A 110 0.53 17.68 -11.57
C ASN A 110 0.43 17.53 -13.10
N GLU A 111 1.15 18.35 -13.87
CA GLU A 111 1.13 18.29 -15.34
C GLU A 111 1.78 17.01 -15.90
N PRO A 112 2.96 16.56 -15.42
CA PRO A 112 3.54 15.30 -15.85
C PRO A 112 2.63 14.08 -15.62
N LEU A 113 1.95 13.98 -14.47
CA LEU A 113 1.03 12.87 -14.19
C LEU A 113 -0.19 12.88 -15.10
N GLU A 114 -0.78 14.06 -15.34
CA GLU A 114 -1.91 14.19 -16.26
C GLU A 114 -1.52 13.81 -17.69
N LYS A 115 -0.34 14.23 -18.16
CA LYS A 115 0.21 13.85 -19.46
C LYS A 115 0.43 12.35 -19.54
N LEU A 116 1.08 11.76 -18.54
CA LEU A 116 1.36 10.33 -18.48
C LEU A 116 0.08 9.47 -18.55
N ILE A 117 -0.96 9.86 -17.81
CA ILE A 117 -2.25 9.15 -17.84
C ILE A 117 -2.86 9.24 -19.24
N ASN A 118 -2.81 10.41 -19.88
CA ASN A 118 -3.32 10.55 -21.24
C ASN A 118 -2.56 9.68 -22.25
N GLU A 119 -1.23 9.64 -22.17
CA GLU A 119 -0.39 8.79 -23.02
C GLU A 119 -0.70 7.28 -22.83
N LEU A 120 -0.92 6.85 -21.57
CA LEU A 120 -1.32 5.47 -21.31
C LEU A 120 -2.69 5.15 -21.91
N ILE A 121 -3.67 6.04 -21.73
CA ILE A 121 -5.02 5.86 -22.29
C ILE A 121 -4.98 5.85 -23.82
N ASP A 122 -4.20 6.72 -24.47
CA ASP A 122 -4.04 6.75 -25.92
C ASP A 122 -3.55 5.42 -26.47
N GLY A 123 -2.79 4.67 -25.66
CA GLY A 123 -2.29 3.35 -26.05
C GLY A 123 -3.35 2.26 -26.20
N PHE A 124 -4.54 2.44 -25.61
CA PHE A 124 -5.59 1.41 -25.60
C PHE A 124 -7.02 1.93 -25.79
N ILE A 125 -7.24 3.23 -25.96
CA ILE A 125 -8.59 3.83 -25.99
C ILE A 125 -9.48 3.24 -27.09
N ASP A 126 -8.90 2.78 -28.19
CA ASP A 126 -9.62 2.17 -29.32
C ASP A 126 -9.87 0.66 -29.11
N GLU A 127 -9.36 0.06 -28.05
CA GLU A 127 -9.59 -1.34 -27.72
C GLU A 127 -10.95 -1.48 -27.00
N PRO A 128 -11.85 -2.38 -27.45
CA PRO A 128 -13.14 -2.58 -26.78
C PRO A 128 -13.00 -3.32 -25.45
N GLU A 129 -11.90 -4.02 -25.26
CA GLU A 129 -11.57 -4.79 -24.05
C GLU A 129 -10.09 -4.62 -23.71
N ILE A 130 -9.81 -4.33 -22.43
CA ILE A 130 -8.45 -4.13 -21.91
C ILE A 130 -8.23 -4.99 -20.66
N ASP A 131 -6.98 -5.20 -20.32
CA ASP A 131 -6.59 -5.60 -18.97
C ASP A 131 -6.15 -4.33 -18.21
N PHE A 132 -7.05 -3.78 -17.38
CA PHE A 132 -6.83 -2.55 -16.65
C PHE A 132 -5.58 -2.61 -15.75
N ALA A 133 -5.33 -3.77 -15.13
CA ALA A 133 -4.14 -3.95 -14.30
C ALA A 133 -2.85 -3.81 -15.14
N LYS A 134 -2.77 -4.49 -16.27
CA LYS A 134 -1.56 -4.52 -17.12
C LYS A 134 -1.37 -3.26 -17.95
N GLN A 135 -2.46 -2.62 -18.38
CA GLN A 135 -2.40 -1.47 -19.29
C GLN A 135 -2.48 -0.12 -18.58
N PHE A 136 -2.96 -0.09 -17.31
CA PHE A 136 -3.11 1.18 -16.59
C PHE A 136 -2.65 1.14 -15.14
N SER A 137 -3.26 0.32 -14.24
CA SER A 137 -3.04 0.47 -12.80
C SER A 137 -1.61 0.14 -12.36
N VAL A 138 -0.93 -0.79 -13.01
CA VAL A 138 0.48 -1.11 -12.75
C VAL A 138 1.44 -0.17 -13.51
N PRO A 139 1.25 0.11 -14.81
CA PRO A 139 2.10 1.04 -15.54
C PRO A 139 2.15 2.45 -14.96
N PHE A 140 1.02 3.01 -14.57
CA PHE A 140 0.94 4.40 -14.13
C PHE A 140 1.82 4.70 -12.90
N PRO A 141 1.62 4.09 -11.71
CA PRO A 141 2.46 4.38 -10.55
C PRO A 141 3.92 4.00 -10.73
N SER A 142 4.20 2.95 -11.51
CA SER A 142 5.58 2.54 -11.77
C SER A 142 6.34 3.56 -12.61
N GLN A 143 5.70 4.23 -13.56
CA GLN A 143 6.32 5.32 -14.32
C GLN A 143 6.49 6.57 -13.46
N VAL A 144 5.53 6.87 -12.57
CA VAL A 144 5.67 7.96 -11.58
C VAL A 144 6.90 7.73 -10.70
N PHE A 145 7.06 6.51 -10.18
CA PHE A 145 8.22 6.14 -9.38
C PHE A 145 9.54 6.38 -10.14
N LEU A 146 9.66 5.84 -11.36
CA LEU A 146 10.87 6.01 -12.17
C LEU A 146 11.16 7.49 -12.46
N THR A 147 10.13 8.27 -12.78
CA THR A 147 10.26 9.72 -13.02
C THR A 147 10.80 10.45 -11.79
N MET A 148 10.28 10.17 -10.60
CA MET A 148 10.74 10.78 -9.35
C MET A 148 12.19 10.42 -9.01
N PHE A 149 12.60 9.21 -9.36
CA PHE A 149 13.98 8.73 -9.16
C PHE A 149 14.94 9.15 -10.28
N GLY A 150 14.44 9.86 -11.31
CA GLY A 150 15.24 10.26 -12.48
C GLY A 150 15.76 9.05 -13.28
N LEU A 151 14.99 7.95 -13.29
CA LEU A 151 15.36 6.70 -13.94
C LEU A 151 14.66 6.57 -15.31
N PRO A 152 15.29 5.89 -16.30
CA PRO A 152 14.69 5.66 -17.60
C PRO A 152 13.38 4.84 -17.49
N LEU A 153 12.33 5.23 -18.24
CA LEU A 153 11.05 4.52 -18.23
C LEU A 153 11.15 3.10 -18.78
N GLU A 154 12.16 2.82 -19.58
CA GLU A 154 12.50 1.52 -20.15
C GLU A 154 12.89 0.51 -19.06
N GLU A 155 13.37 0.98 -17.90
CA GLU A 155 13.70 0.15 -16.74
C GLU A 155 12.46 -0.41 -16.00
N ARG A 156 11.26 0.07 -16.33
CA ARG A 156 10.01 -0.37 -15.67
C ARG A 156 9.88 -1.89 -15.55
N PRO A 157 10.10 -2.70 -16.61
CA PRO A 157 9.99 -4.16 -16.48
C PRO A 157 10.95 -4.75 -15.43
N ARG A 158 12.16 -4.19 -15.32
CA ARG A 158 13.16 -4.59 -14.33
C ARG A 158 12.70 -4.30 -12.91
N PHE A 159 12.16 -3.09 -12.68
CA PHE A 159 11.66 -2.68 -11.37
C PHE A 159 10.43 -3.49 -10.92
N LEU A 160 9.54 -3.80 -11.84
CA LEU A 160 8.40 -4.69 -11.58
C LEU A 160 8.88 -6.11 -11.23
N ALA A 161 9.87 -6.64 -11.95
CA ALA A 161 10.47 -7.95 -11.64
C ALA A 161 11.16 -7.94 -10.25
N MET A 162 11.89 -6.87 -9.91
CA MET A 162 12.49 -6.70 -8.59
C MET A 162 11.42 -6.70 -7.49
N LYS A 163 10.37 -5.92 -7.65
CA LYS A 163 9.24 -5.87 -6.71
C LYS A 163 8.60 -7.25 -6.54
N ASP A 164 8.26 -7.93 -7.64
CA ASP A 164 7.60 -9.24 -7.59
C ASP A 164 8.52 -10.31 -7.01
N GLY A 165 9.81 -10.25 -7.28
CA GLY A 165 10.81 -11.15 -6.69
C GLY A 165 10.96 -11.02 -5.15
N ILE A 166 10.58 -9.85 -4.59
CA ILE A 166 10.54 -9.63 -3.14
C ILE A 166 9.19 -10.01 -2.54
N ILE A 167 8.10 -9.48 -3.11
CA ILE A 167 6.76 -9.57 -2.50
C ILE A 167 6.13 -10.95 -2.75
N ARG A 168 6.33 -11.53 -3.94
CA ARG A 168 5.69 -12.78 -4.38
C ARG A 168 6.64 -13.71 -5.16
N PRO A 169 7.81 -14.05 -4.59
CA PRO A 169 8.81 -14.86 -5.28
C PRO A 169 8.28 -16.25 -5.68
N PHE A 170 7.38 -16.82 -4.89
CA PHE A 170 6.73 -18.10 -5.19
C PHE A 170 5.80 -18.03 -6.40
N ASP A 171 5.09 -16.92 -6.62
CA ASP A 171 4.24 -16.71 -7.82
C ASP A 171 5.11 -16.57 -9.07
N VAL A 172 6.22 -15.81 -8.98
CA VAL A 172 7.18 -15.65 -10.09
C VAL A 172 7.78 -16.99 -10.52
N LEU A 173 8.08 -17.86 -9.56
CA LEU A 173 8.66 -19.18 -9.82
C LEU A 173 7.62 -20.26 -10.11
N GLY A 174 6.30 -19.98 -9.92
CA GLY A 174 5.25 -20.97 -10.00
C GLY A 174 5.38 -22.10 -8.98
N THR A 175 5.82 -21.76 -7.75
CA THR A 175 6.10 -22.70 -6.67
C THR A 175 5.16 -22.51 -5.49
N SER A 176 5.23 -23.36 -4.46
CA SER A 176 4.52 -23.14 -3.22
C SER A 176 5.22 -22.08 -2.35
N ILE A 177 4.46 -21.45 -1.45
CA ILE A 177 4.96 -20.40 -0.54
C ILE A 177 6.12 -20.85 0.36
N ASN A 178 6.25 -22.17 0.60
CA ASN A 178 7.31 -22.75 1.44
C ASN A 178 8.44 -23.38 0.61
N ASP A 179 8.53 -23.12 -0.68
CA ASP A 179 9.58 -23.67 -1.54
C ASP A 179 10.92 -22.94 -1.23
N PRO A 180 11.99 -23.64 -0.88
CA PRO A 180 13.29 -23.02 -0.58
C PRO A 180 13.85 -22.18 -1.73
N ARG A 181 13.49 -22.51 -2.99
CA ARG A 181 13.91 -21.75 -4.18
C ARG A 181 13.35 -20.33 -4.17
N ALA A 182 12.17 -20.11 -3.55
CA ALA A 182 11.59 -18.77 -3.43
C ALA A 182 12.45 -17.86 -2.53
N GLU A 183 13.01 -18.39 -1.43
CA GLU A 183 13.91 -17.65 -0.57
C GLU A 183 15.27 -17.35 -1.23
N GLU A 184 15.80 -18.30 -1.99
CA GLU A 184 17.03 -18.10 -2.76
C GLU A 184 16.81 -17.02 -3.85
N TYR A 185 15.71 -17.10 -4.58
CA TYR A 185 15.35 -16.09 -5.60
C TYR A 185 15.14 -14.70 -4.98
N LYS A 186 14.48 -14.63 -3.83
CA LYS A 186 14.33 -13.38 -3.07
C LYS A 186 15.68 -12.78 -2.71
N ALA A 187 16.61 -13.59 -2.17
CA ALA A 187 17.94 -13.13 -1.81
C ALA A 187 18.74 -12.60 -3.03
N GLN A 188 18.66 -13.27 -4.16
CA GLN A 188 19.26 -12.80 -5.43
C GLN A 188 18.63 -11.48 -5.89
N THR A 189 17.33 -11.33 -5.76
CA THR A 189 16.61 -10.11 -6.10
C THR A 189 17.03 -8.96 -5.18
N VAL A 190 17.13 -9.18 -3.87
CA VAL A 190 17.64 -8.19 -2.91
C VAL A 190 19.02 -7.68 -3.33
N GLN A 191 19.94 -8.59 -3.64
CA GLN A 191 21.28 -8.21 -4.08
C GLN A 191 21.22 -7.35 -5.36
N SER A 192 20.40 -7.74 -6.32
CA SER A 192 20.26 -7.00 -7.58
C SER A 192 19.71 -5.57 -7.39
N ILE A 193 18.84 -5.36 -6.38
CA ILE A 193 18.30 -4.04 -6.02
C ILE A 193 19.43 -3.15 -5.43
N TYR A 194 20.19 -3.69 -4.47
CA TYR A 194 21.30 -2.96 -3.88
C TYR A 194 22.38 -2.62 -4.90
N ASP A 195 22.74 -3.55 -5.78
CA ASP A 195 23.73 -3.33 -6.85
C ASP A 195 23.27 -2.23 -7.80
N TYR A 196 22.03 -2.29 -8.24
CA TYR A 196 21.45 -1.29 -9.13
C TYR A 196 21.49 0.12 -8.53
N PHE A 197 20.95 0.28 -7.31
CA PHE A 197 20.93 1.60 -6.69
C PHE A 197 22.33 2.10 -6.31
N ASN A 198 23.25 1.19 -6.02
CA ASN A 198 24.63 1.57 -5.77
C ASN A 198 25.29 2.16 -7.03
N GLU A 199 25.09 1.54 -8.19
CA GLU A 199 25.56 2.07 -9.49
C GLU A 199 24.94 3.45 -9.80
N VAL A 200 23.63 3.59 -9.65
CA VAL A 200 22.93 4.87 -9.90
C VAL A 200 23.40 5.97 -8.95
N LEU A 201 23.58 5.66 -7.66
CA LEU A 201 24.10 6.64 -6.70
C LEU A 201 25.53 7.08 -7.05
N ASP A 202 26.39 6.16 -7.54
CA ASP A 202 27.73 6.51 -8.02
C ASP A 202 27.72 7.46 -9.23
N GLU A 203 26.73 7.31 -10.10
CA GLU A 203 26.50 8.23 -11.22
C GLU A 203 26.03 9.60 -10.72
N ARG A 204 25.07 9.66 -9.81
CA ARG A 204 24.52 10.90 -9.24
C ARG A 204 25.52 11.68 -8.38
N GLU A 205 26.48 11.01 -7.73
CA GLU A 205 27.59 11.67 -7.03
C GLU A 205 28.53 12.42 -8.00
N LYS A 206 28.71 11.88 -9.20
CA LYS A 206 29.56 12.49 -10.24
C LYS A 206 28.82 13.57 -11.03
N GLU A 207 27.55 13.31 -11.33
CA GLU A 207 26.68 14.18 -12.14
C GLU A 207 25.30 14.29 -11.50
N PRO A 208 25.12 15.20 -10.52
CA PRO A 208 23.83 15.40 -9.86
C PRO A 208 22.74 15.88 -10.82
N THR A 209 21.52 15.42 -10.61
CA THR A 209 20.32 15.82 -11.37
C THR A 209 19.24 16.36 -10.43
N GLU A 210 18.13 16.86 -10.97
CA GLU A 210 16.98 17.31 -10.17
C GLU A 210 16.04 16.14 -9.84
N ASP A 211 16.58 15.08 -9.22
CA ASP A 211 15.82 13.88 -8.84
C ASP A 211 15.91 13.57 -7.35
N LEU A 212 15.11 12.59 -6.91
CA LEU A 212 15.03 12.19 -5.51
C LEU A 212 16.36 11.60 -5.00
N LEU A 213 17.10 10.88 -5.84
CA LEU A 213 18.40 10.27 -5.49
C LEU A 213 19.48 11.34 -5.25
N SER A 214 19.56 12.34 -6.12
CA SER A 214 20.44 13.50 -5.92
C SER A 214 20.07 14.29 -4.66
N GLY A 215 18.75 14.35 -4.36
CA GLY A 215 18.23 14.91 -3.13
C GLY A 215 18.74 14.16 -1.89
N PHE A 216 18.81 12.84 -1.90
CA PHE A 216 19.34 12.05 -0.79
C PHE A 216 20.83 12.29 -0.55
N ILE A 217 21.64 12.37 -1.62
CA ILE A 217 23.09 12.61 -1.53
C ILE A 217 23.40 13.95 -0.83
N THR A 218 22.57 14.96 -1.06
CA THR A 218 22.76 16.31 -0.52
C THR A 218 22.01 16.57 0.78
N ALA A 219 21.10 15.67 1.16
CA ALA A 219 20.26 15.85 2.35
C ALA A 219 21.09 15.83 3.64
N GLU A 220 20.80 16.79 4.53
CA GLU A 220 21.46 16.94 5.82
C GLU A 220 20.44 17.31 6.91
N VAL A 221 20.54 16.68 8.06
CA VAL A 221 19.76 17.01 9.24
C VAL A 221 20.68 17.03 10.46
N ASP A 222 20.60 18.11 11.24
CA ASP A 222 21.37 18.31 12.46
C ASP A 222 22.90 18.15 12.26
N GLY A 223 23.42 18.50 11.04
CA GLY A 223 24.83 18.38 10.64
C GLY A 223 25.25 16.98 10.19
N GLU A 224 24.31 16.03 10.10
CA GLU A 224 24.57 14.67 9.62
C GLU A 224 23.93 14.42 8.25
N ARG A 225 24.68 13.79 7.36
CA ARG A 225 24.21 13.33 6.05
C ARG A 225 23.80 11.87 6.10
N LEU A 226 23.03 11.44 5.09
CA LEU A 226 22.75 10.04 4.86
C LEU A 226 24.06 9.31 4.48
N THR A 227 24.30 8.16 5.09
CA THR A 227 25.33 7.24 4.61
C THR A 227 24.91 6.55 3.33
N ARG A 228 25.84 5.90 2.63
CA ARG A 228 25.52 5.09 1.44
C ARG A 228 24.53 4.00 1.78
N GLU A 229 24.71 3.31 2.90
CA GLU A 229 23.84 2.28 3.40
C GLU A 229 22.44 2.82 3.70
N ASP A 230 22.32 3.97 4.35
CA ASP A 230 21.03 4.62 4.61
C ASP A 230 20.27 4.87 3.30
N MET A 231 20.95 5.43 2.29
CA MET A 231 20.35 5.71 0.98
C MET A 231 19.87 4.42 0.29
N LEU A 232 20.65 3.36 0.32
CA LEU A 232 20.31 2.07 -0.28
C LEU A 232 19.08 1.46 0.40
N ASP A 233 19.01 1.48 1.75
CA ASP A 233 17.88 0.92 2.50
C ASP A 233 16.60 1.76 2.31
N ILE A 234 16.73 3.09 2.14
CA ILE A 234 15.64 3.98 1.75
C ILE A 234 15.15 3.64 0.32
N CYS A 235 16.06 3.50 -0.65
CA CYS A 235 15.71 3.17 -2.03
C CYS A 235 15.01 1.81 -2.12
N PHE A 236 15.51 0.81 -1.40
CA PHE A 236 14.89 -0.50 -1.31
C PHE A 236 13.43 -0.39 -0.80
N LEU A 237 13.23 0.30 0.33
CA LEU A 237 11.89 0.50 0.89
C LEU A 237 10.98 1.22 -0.09
N LEU A 238 11.43 2.31 -0.70
CA LEU A 238 10.59 3.10 -1.61
C LEU A 238 10.21 2.31 -2.86
N LEU A 239 11.09 1.44 -3.37
CA LEU A 239 10.79 0.52 -4.47
C LEU A 239 9.62 -0.39 -4.10
N ILE A 240 9.72 -1.09 -2.96
CA ILE A 240 8.68 -2.03 -2.52
C ILE A 240 7.37 -1.31 -2.19
N ALA A 241 7.44 -0.19 -1.48
CA ALA A 241 6.26 0.55 -1.03
C ALA A 241 5.54 1.31 -2.15
N GLY A 242 6.29 1.83 -3.14
CA GLY A 242 5.76 2.73 -4.17
C GLY A 242 5.14 2.02 -5.37
N LEU A 243 5.54 0.79 -5.67
CA LEU A 243 5.14 0.12 -6.92
C LEU A 243 3.87 -0.73 -6.83
N ASP A 244 3.36 -1.04 -5.65
CA ASP A 244 2.22 -1.96 -5.50
C ASP A 244 0.99 -1.31 -4.84
N THR A 245 1.17 -0.36 -3.95
CA THR A 245 0.08 0.18 -3.12
C THR A 245 -0.88 1.10 -3.87
N VAL A 246 -0.37 1.96 -4.76
CA VAL A 246 -1.21 2.84 -5.60
C VAL A 246 -1.92 2.01 -6.67
N SER A 247 -1.24 1.02 -7.27
CA SER A 247 -1.86 0.06 -8.19
C SER A 247 -3.03 -0.66 -7.54
N ALA A 248 -2.82 -1.21 -6.34
CA ALA A 248 -3.88 -1.85 -5.56
C ALA A 248 -5.05 -0.91 -5.23
N SER A 249 -4.76 0.36 -4.93
CA SER A 249 -5.80 1.36 -4.70
C SER A 249 -6.62 1.61 -5.95
N LEU A 250 -5.99 1.74 -7.11
CA LEU A 250 -6.65 1.88 -8.41
C LEU A 250 -7.51 0.66 -8.73
N ASP A 251 -6.99 -0.56 -8.55
CA ASP A 251 -7.73 -1.80 -8.78
C ASP A 251 -8.99 -1.86 -7.91
N CYS A 252 -8.89 -1.55 -6.62
CA CYS A 252 -10.02 -1.50 -5.71
C CYS A 252 -11.03 -0.42 -6.10
N PHE A 253 -10.59 0.79 -6.43
CA PHE A 253 -11.45 1.92 -6.77
C PHE A 253 -12.20 1.69 -8.07
N PHE A 254 -11.51 1.21 -9.09
CA PHE A 254 -12.12 0.95 -10.39
C PHE A 254 -13.07 -0.25 -10.36
N ARG A 255 -12.80 -1.27 -9.54
CA ARG A 255 -13.77 -2.32 -9.26
C ARG A 255 -15.03 -1.74 -8.64
N TYR A 256 -14.89 -0.97 -7.55
CA TYR A 256 -16.05 -0.35 -6.90
C TYR A 256 -16.87 0.50 -7.88
N LEU A 257 -16.22 1.37 -8.63
CA LEU A 257 -16.90 2.26 -9.59
C LEU A 257 -17.49 1.52 -10.80
N ALA A 258 -16.93 0.37 -11.19
CA ALA A 258 -17.50 -0.50 -12.22
C ALA A 258 -18.78 -1.18 -11.74
N GLU A 259 -18.81 -1.61 -10.47
CA GLU A 259 -19.96 -2.27 -9.83
C GLU A 259 -21.05 -1.27 -9.39
N HIS A 260 -20.70 0.03 -9.27
CA HIS A 260 -21.60 1.10 -8.80
C HIS A 260 -21.71 2.24 -9.84
N PRO A 261 -22.35 2.01 -11.00
CA PRO A 261 -22.41 2.99 -12.10
C PRO A 261 -23.11 4.31 -11.71
N ALA A 262 -24.05 4.30 -10.77
CA ALA A 262 -24.69 5.51 -10.27
C ALA A 262 -23.71 6.39 -9.46
N GLU A 263 -22.82 5.80 -8.69
CA GLU A 263 -21.77 6.53 -7.96
C GLU A 263 -20.70 7.06 -8.93
N ARG A 264 -20.32 6.25 -9.92
CA ARG A 264 -19.44 6.69 -10.99
C ARG A 264 -20.01 7.90 -11.77
N ALA A 265 -21.30 7.90 -12.08
CA ALA A 265 -21.95 9.02 -12.78
C ALA A 265 -21.79 10.34 -12.02
N LYS A 266 -21.89 10.34 -10.68
CA LYS A 266 -21.66 11.55 -9.87
C LYS A 266 -20.26 12.13 -10.07
N LEU A 267 -19.24 11.25 -10.17
CA LEU A 267 -17.85 11.67 -10.40
C LEU A 267 -17.64 12.19 -11.84
N ILE A 268 -18.32 11.60 -12.83
CA ILE A 268 -18.29 12.07 -14.22
C ILE A 268 -18.93 13.47 -14.33
N ASP A 269 -20.10 13.67 -13.69
CA ASP A 269 -20.83 14.93 -13.70
C ASP A 269 -20.08 16.02 -12.93
N ASN A 270 -19.32 15.65 -11.90
CA ASN A 270 -18.55 16.58 -11.08
C ASN A 270 -17.17 16.02 -10.74
N PRO A 271 -16.14 16.22 -11.60
CA PRO A 271 -14.77 15.75 -11.38
C PRO A 271 -14.11 16.31 -10.12
N ASP A 272 -14.58 17.44 -9.59
CA ASP A 272 -14.07 18.03 -8.34
C ASP A 272 -14.41 17.19 -7.09
N LEU A 273 -15.25 16.16 -7.23
CA LEU A 273 -15.48 15.16 -6.20
C LEU A 273 -14.29 14.20 -6.02
N SER A 274 -13.34 14.14 -6.98
CA SER A 274 -12.24 13.15 -6.93
C SER A 274 -11.45 13.13 -5.61
N PRO A 275 -11.16 14.25 -4.91
CA PRO A 275 -10.52 14.17 -3.59
C PRO A 275 -11.39 13.48 -2.53
N LEU A 276 -12.70 13.71 -2.54
CA LEU A 276 -13.62 13.09 -1.58
C LEU A 276 -13.83 11.61 -1.86
N VAL A 277 -13.89 11.24 -3.15
CA VAL A 277 -13.95 9.86 -3.62
C VAL A 277 -12.72 9.09 -3.20
N VAL A 278 -11.52 9.67 -3.38
CA VAL A 278 -10.25 9.05 -2.97
C VAL A 278 -10.23 8.76 -1.47
N GLU A 279 -10.56 9.73 -0.60
CA GLU A 279 -10.52 9.52 0.84
C GLU A 279 -11.53 8.45 1.29
N GLU A 280 -12.74 8.44 0.73
CA GLU A 280 -13.75 7.48 1.15
C GLU A 280 -13.48 6.07 0.61
N LEU A 281 -12.99 5.94 -0.63
CA LEU A 281 -12.60 4.63 -1.16
C LEU A 281 -11.34 4.09 -0.47
N LEU A 282 -10.38 4.94 -0.07
CA LEU A 282 -9.27 4.52 0.78
C LEU A 282 -9.76 3.97 2.12
N ARG A 283 -10.74 4.64 2.75
CA ARG A 283 -11.36 4.15 3.98
C ARG A 283 -12.01 2.77 3.78
N TRP A 284 -12.91 2.69 2.82
CA TRP A 284 -13.74 1.51 2.59
C TRP A 284 -12.95 0.30 2.09
N GLU A 285 -12.11 0.50 1.08
CA GLU A 285 -11.34 -0.58 0.46
C GLU A 285 -10.11 -0.99 1.29
N SER A 286 -9.47 -0.02 1.95
CA SER A 286 -8.23 -0.25 2.72
C SER A 286 -7.27 -1.17 1.97
N PRO A 287 -6.66 -0.72 0.84
CA PRO A 287 -5.85 -1.58 -0.03
C PRO A 287 -4.70 -2.27 0.71
N VAL A 288 -4.10 -1.61 1.70
CA VAL A 288 -3.23 -2.22 2.71
C VAL A 288 -4.11 -2.60 3.90
N GLN A 289 -4.30 -3.90 4.11
CA GLN A 289 -5.29 -4.40 5.06
C GLN A 289 -4.83 -4.33 6.51
N LEU A 290 -3.54 -4.53 6.76
CA LEU A 290 -2.97 -4.58 8.10
C LEU A 290 -1.52 -4.10 8.13
N VAL A 291 -1.05 -3.79 9.33
CA VAL A 291 0.38 -3.60 9.63
C VAL A 291 0.75 -4.44 10.84
N ALA A 292 2.04 -4.75 10.99
CA ALA A 292 2.52 -5.55 12.12
C ALA A 292 3.37 -4.70 13.09
N ARG A 293 3.34 -5.09 14.35
CA ARG A 293 4.22 -4.59 15.42
C ARG A 293 4.67 -5.75 16.29
N VAL A 294 5.77 -5.59 17.00
CA VAL A 294 6.24 -6.55 17.99
C VAL A 294 6.14 -5.92 19.38
N ALA A 295 5.51 -6.64 20.32
CA ALA A 295 5.45 -6.20 21.70
C ALA A 295 6.85 -6.25 22.34
N THR A 296 7.28 -5.13 22.94
CA THR A 296 8.61 -4.99 23.56
C THR A 296 8.67 -5.55 24.97
N GLN A 297 7.51 -5.65 25.64
CA GLN A 297 7.37 -6.11 27.00
C GLN A 297 5.97 -6.68 27.24
N ASP A 298 5.79 -7.39 28.33
CA ASP A 298 4.48 -7.84 28.78
C ASP A 298 3.59 -6.63 29.08
N THR A 299 2.39 -6.62 28.53
CA THR A 299 1.40 -5.56 28.69
C THR A 299 -0.02 -6.08 28.53
N GLN A 300 -1.01 -5.20 28.56
CA GLN A 300 -2.41 -5.51 28.34
C GLN A 300 -3.05 -4.45 27.45
N LEU A 301 -3.83 -4.88 26.47
CA LEU A 301 -4.59 -4.00 25.59
C LEU A 301 -6.05 -4.44 25.57
N TYR A 302 -6.97 -3.57 26.04
CA TYR A 302 -8.42 -3.84 26.15
C TYR A 302 -8.74 -5.19 26.84
N GLY A 303 -8.01 -5.51 27.91
CA GLY A 303 -8.20 -6.75 28.67
C GLY A 303 -7.50 -7.98 28.09
N CYS A 304 -6.98 -7.91 26.86
CA CYS A 304 -6.21 -8.99 26.24
C CYS A 304 -4.74 -8.93 26.74
N PRO A 305 -4.20 -10.00 27.35
CA PRO A 305 -2.79 -10.04 27.72
C PRO A 305 -1.92 -10.12 26.47
N ILE A 306 -0.83 -9.37 26.44
CA ILE A 306 0.17 -9.32 25.38
C ILE A 306 1.53 -9.59 26.00
N HIS A 307 2.28 -10.54 25.46
CA HIS A 307 3.58 -10.91 25.97
C HIS A 307 4.69 -10.31 25.11
N ALA A 308 5.85 -10.08 25.72
CA ALA A 308 7.04 -9.65 24.99
C ALA A 308 7.34 -10.62 23.82
N GLY A 309 7.53 -10.06 22.63
CA GLY A 309 7.75 -10.82 21.41
C GLY A 309 6.47 -11.20 20.63
N ASP A 310 5.27 -10.97 21.18
CA ASP A 310 4.03 -11.17 20.43
C ASP A 310 3.97 -10.26 19.21
N VAL A 311 3.46 -10.80 18.10
CA VAL A 311 3.17 -10.01 16.89
C VAL A 311 1.76 -9.44 17.00
N VAL A 312 1.67 -8.13 17.15
CA VAL A 312 0.43 -7.37 17.23
C VAL A 312 0.09 -6.82 15.86
N ASN A 313 -1.10 -7.16 15.35
CA ASN A 313 -1.54 -6.86 13.99
C ASN A 313 -2.77 -5.94 13.99
N PRO A 314 -2.60 -4.62 13.90
CA PRO A 314 -3.66 -3.69 13.60
C PRO A 314 -4.23 -3.93 12.20
N PHE A 315 -5.52 -4.35 12.14
CA PHE A 315 -6.26 -4.48 10.89
C PHE A 315 -6.85 -3.12 10.48
N LEU A 316 -6.17 -2.42 9.58
CA LEU A 316 -6.54 -1.08 9.15
C LEU A 316 -7.93 -1.04 8.52
N GLY A 317 -8.27 -2.07 7.70
CA GLY A 317 -9.59 -2.19 7.10
C GLY A 317 -10.70 -2.40 8.12
N ALA A 318 -10.45 -3.18 9.17
CA ALA A 318 -11.40 -3.37 10.26
C ALA A 318 -11.60 -2.06 11.05
N ALA A 319 -10.51 -1.35 11.36
CA ALA A 319 -10.54 -0.06 12.03
C ALA A 319 -11.27 1.01 11.19
N ASN A 320 -11.07 1.02 9.88
CA ASN A 320 -11.67 1.97 8.95
C ASN A 320 -13.19 1.75 8.72
N THR A 321 -13.69 0.61 9.12
CA THR A 321 -15.13 0.26 9.06
C THR A 321 -15.74 0.09 10.47
N ASP A 322 -15.14 0.71 11.49
CA ASP A 322 -15.64 0.69 12.86
C ASP A 322 -16.81 1.67 13.02
N GLY A 323 -18.00 1.11 13.33
CA GLY A 323 -19.24 1.91 13.51
C GLY A 323 -19.23 2.84 14.72
N ALA A 324 -18.29 2.69 15.65
CA ALA A 324 -18.12 3.62 16.76
C ALA A 324 -17.59 4.99 16.28
N ASP A 325 -16.78 4.99 15.21
CA ASP A 325 -16.12 6.19 14.68
C ASP A 325 -16.68 6.64 13.32
N PHE A 326 -17.19 5.70 12.52
CA PHE A 326 -17.74 5.97 11.20
C PHE A 326 -19.24 5.65 11.17
N PRO A 327 -20.14 6.64 11.29
CA PRO A 327 -21.59 6.43 11.08
C PRO A 327 -21.84 5.76 9.72
N ASP A 328 -22.72 4.76 9.67
CA ASP A 328 -22.97 3.95 8.48
C ASP A 328 -21.66 3.42 7.88
N PRO A 329 -20.89 2.60 8.63
CA PRO A 329 -19.52 2.24 8.29
C PRO A 329 -19.40 1.41 7.02
N ASP A 330 -20.46 0.69 6.67
CA ASP A 330 -20.57 -0.19 5.50
C ASP A 330 -21.06 0.55 4.24
N GLU A 331 -21.40 1.84 4.37
CA GLU A 331 -21.77 2.70 3.24
C GLU A 331 -20.58 3.53 2.74
N VAL A 332 -20.50 3.69 1.43
CA VAL A 332 -19.55 4.62 0.79
C VAL A 332 -20.25 5.97 0.60
N ILE A 333 -19.78 6.99 1.31
CA ILE A 333 -20.39 8.31 1.38
C ILE A 333 -19.39 9.38 0.96
N TRP A 334 -19.52 9.91 -0.26
CA TRP A 334 -18.69 11.04 -0.72
C TRP A 334 -18.87 12.26 0.18
N GLY A 335 -17.75 12.75 0.74
CA GLY A 335 -17.80 13.90 1.63
C GLY A 335 -18.21 13.59 3.07
N ARG A 336 -17.95 12.40 3.56
CA ARG A 336 -18.10 12.03 4.97
C ARG A 336 -17.44 13.09 5.86
N LYS A 337 -18.18 13.67 6.82
CA LYS A 337 -17.73 14.83 7.62
C LYS A 337 -16.50 14.54 8.48
N ALA A 338 -16.38 13.33 9.00
CA ALA A 338 -15.24 12.88 9.80
C ALA A 338 -14.69 11.61 9.15
N ASN A 339 -13.69 11.76 8.27
CA ASN A 339 -13.05 10.64 7.58
C ASN A 339 -11.58 10.50 8.02
N ARG A 340 -11.38 10.20 9.31
CA ARG A 340 -10.04 10.01 9.90
C ARG A 340 -9.58 8.56 9.74
N HIS A 341 -9.64 8.06 8.52
CA HIS A 341 -9.26 6.68 8.24
C HIS A 341 -7.75 6.43 8.42
N LEU A 342 -7.41 5.17 8.66
CA LEU A 342 -6.05 4.67 8.84
C LEU A 342 -5.49 3.94 7.59
N ALA A 343 -6.04 4.17 6.40
CA ALA A 343 -5.53 3.53 5.17
C ALA A 343 -4.04 3.84 4.90
N PHE A 344 -3.54 4.95 5.43
CA PHE A 344 -2.12 5.34 5.42
C PHE A 344 -1.40 5.03 6.75
N GLY A 345 -1.95 4.17 7.58
CA GLY A 345 -1.44 3.95 8.93
C GLY A 345 -1.60 5.16 9.83
N GLY A 346 -0.86 5.18 10.95
CA GLY A 346 -0.91 6.23 11.96
C GLY A 346 0.38 6.31 12.77
N GLY A 347 0.39 7.26 13.73
CA GLY A 347 1.55 7.47 14.60
C GLY A 347 2.80 7.90 13.82
N ILE A 348 3.95 7.52 14.34
CA ILE A 348 5.26 7.90 13.79
C ILE A 348 5.55 7.30 12.40
N HIS A 349 4.91 6.19 12.06
CA HIS A 349 5.04 5.50 10.78
C HIS A 349 3.90 5.80 9.80
N ARG A 350 3.13 6.87 9.99
CA ARG A 350 2.17 7.30 8.98
C ARG A 350 2.87 7.37 7.61
N CYS A 351 2.21 6.83 6.58
CA CYS A 351 2.76 6.68 5.24
C CYS A 351 3.44 7.97 4.75
N LEU A 352 4.71 7.85 4.38
CA LEU A 352 5.53 8.94 3.83
C LEU A 352 4.95 9.43 2.50
N GLY A 353 4.57 8.50 1.62
CA GLY A 353 4.02 8.77 0.29
C GLY A 353 2.53 9.15 0.27
N SER A 354 1.89 9.39 1.41
CA SER A 354 0.44 9.62 1.46
C SER A 354 -0.06 10.81 0.63
N ASN A 355 0.75 11.86 0.48
CA ASN A 355 0.41 13.01 -0.35
C ASN A 355 0.59 12.69 -1.84
N LEU A 356 1.64 11.94 -2.19
CA LEU A 356 1.87 11.48 -3.56
C LEU A 356 0.75 10.55 -4.01
N ALA A 357 0.43 9.53 -3.23
CA ALA A 357 -0.66 8.60 -3.54
C ALA A 357 -2.00 9.30 -3.75
N ARG A 358 -2.34 10.29 -2.89
CA ARG A 358 -3.55 11.11 -3.08
C ARG A 358 -3.51 11.91 -4.37
N LEU A 359 -2.36 12.45 -4.73
CA LEU A 359 -2.18 13.19 -5.98
C LEU A 359 -2.41 12.27 -7.19
N GLU A 360 -1.74 11.12 -7.21
CA GLU A 360 -1.86 10.11 -8.26
C GLU A 360 -3.30 9.63 -8.42
N LEU A 361 -3.94 9.18 -7.34
CA LEU A 361 -5.30 8.66 -7.35
C LEU A 361 -6.32 9.71 -7.81
N ARG A 362 -6.19 10.95 -7.33
CA ARG A 362 -7.08 12.05 -7.70
C ARG A 362 -6.98 12.39 -9.19
N ILE A 363 -5.76 12.51 -9.71
CA ILE A 363 -5.53 12.80 -11.13
C ILE A 363 -6.00 11.63 -11.99
N ALA A 364 -5.70 10.39 -11.60
CA ALA A 364 -6.14 9.20 -12.32
C ALA A 364 -7.67 9.14 -12.43
N LEU A 365 -8.40 9.33 -11.33
CA LEU A 365 -9.87 9.35 -11.38
C LEU A 365 -10.40 10.45 -12.28
N ARG A 366 -9.86 11.67 -12.19
CA ARG A 366 -10.33 12.81 -12.98
C ARG A 366 -10.07 12.60 -14.47
N VAL A 367 -8.85 12.27 -14.85
CA VAL A 367 -8.45 12.14 -16.26
C VAL A 367 -9.13 10.94 -16.92
N TRP A 368 -9.12 9.79 -16.23
CA TRP A 368 -9.77 8.59 -16.75
C TRP A 368 -11.25 8.82 -17.05
N HIS A 369 -12.03 9.31 -16.06
CA HIS A 369 -13.48 9.48 -16.25
C HIS A 369 -13.84 10.59 -17.22
N GLY A 370 -12.93 11.56 -17.45
CA GLY A 370 -13.07 12.53 -18.53
C GLY A 370 -12.91 11.93 -19.94
N ARG A 371 -12.18 10.81 -20.07
CA ARG A 371 -11.92 10.16 -21.34
C ARG A 371 -12.70 8.86 -21.54
N ILE A 372 -12.86 8.08 -20.47
CA ILE A 372 -13.52 6.77 -20.47
C ILE A 372 -14.60 6.77 -19.40
N PRO A 373 -15.74 7.44 -19.64
CA PRO A 373 -16.82 7.54 -18.66
C PRO A 373 -17.57 6.22 -18.45
N HIS A 374 -17.58 5.33 -19.45
CA HIS A 374 -18.34 4.10 -19.44
C HIS A 374 -17.42 2.90 -19.53
N TYR A 375 -17.50 2.02 -18.55
CA TYR A 375 -16.76 0.76 -18.51
C TYR A 375 -17.45 -0.21 -17.55
N ARG A 376 -17.13 -1.48 -17.68
CA ARG A 376 -17.59 -2.54 -16.78
C ARG A 376 -16.56 -3.67 -16.67
N ILE A 377 -16.61 -4.42 -15.59
CA ILE A 377 -15.84 -5.66 -15.48
C ILE A 377 -16.35 -6.62 -16.56
N LYS A 378 -15.42 -7.32 -17.23
CA LYS A 378 -15.79 -8.35 -18.23
C LYS A 378 -16.65 -9.43 -17.56
N PRO A 379 -17.82 -9.79 -18.12
CA PRO A 379 -18.67 -10.84 -17.57
C PRO A 379 -17.90 -12.17 -17.40
N GLY A 380 -18.02 -12.75 -16.21
CA GLY A 380 -17.31 -13.99 -15.87
C GLY A 380 -15.86 -13.80 -15.44
N ALA A 381 -15.31 -12.59 -15.46
CA ALA A 381 -14.00 -12.33 -14.88
C ALA A 381 -14.03 -12.41 -13.36
N GLU A 382 -13.07 -13.11 -12.79
CA GLU A 382 -12.84 -13.16 -11.35
C GLU A 382 -11.58 -12.38 -11.03
N LEU A 383 -11.72 -11.38 -10.15
CA LEU A 383 -10.57 -10.60 -9.66
C LEU A 383 -9.99 -11.33 -8.45
N ASP A 384 -8.77 -11.82 -8.58
CA ASP A 384 -8.03 -12.49 -7.51
C ASP A 384 -7.07 -11.50 -6.86
N TYR A 385 -7.38 -11.12 -5.62
CA TYR A 385 -6.64 -10.12 -4.86
C TYR A 385 -5.44 -10.71 -4.13
N GLY A 386 -4.33 -9.99 -4.17
CA GLY A 386 -3.11 -10.32 -3.44
C GLY A 386 -3.30 -10.31 -1.92
N LEU A 387 -2.33 -10.89 -1.23
CA LEU A 387 -2.26 -10.96 0.23
C LEU A 387 -1.63 -9.69 0.81
N GLY A 388 -2.19 -9.19 1.91
CA GLY A 388 -1.70 -8.00 2.62
C GLY A 388 -1.90 -6.69 1.86
N VAL A 389 -1.61 -6.67 0.57
CA VAL A 389 -1.91 -5.58 -0.36
C VAL A 389 -2.87 -6.11 -1.43
N ARG A 390 -4.02 -5.45 -1.58
CA ARG A 390 -5.12 -5.88 -2.45
C ARG A 390 -4.91 -5.45 -3.90
N SER A 391 -3.81 -5.86 -4.51
CA SER A 391 -3.57 -5.74 -5.94
C SER A 391 -4.10 -6.96 -6.69
N VAL A 392 -4.38 -6.83 -7.98
CA VAL A 392 -4.79 -7.93 -8.86
C VAL A 392 -3.78 -8.14 -9.98
N ALA A 393 -3.55 -9.39 -10.37
CA ALA A 393 -2.64 -9.73 -11.48
C ALA A 393 -3.26 -9.45 -12.85
N SER A 394 -4.60 -9.45 -12.94
CA SER A 394 -5.37 -9.21 -14.16
C SER A 394 -6.73 -8.61 -13.81
N PHE A 395 -7.12 -7.57 -14.54
CA PHE A 395 -8.40 -6.90 -14.39
C PHE A 395 -9.06 -6.69 -15.76
N PRO A 396 -9.71 -7.72 -16.32
CA PRO A 396 -10.39 -7.61 -17.63
C PRO A 396 -11.58 -6.64 -17.56
N MET A 397 -11.51 -5.60 -18.39
CA MET A 397 -12.49 -4.51 -18.43
C MET A 397 -12.97 -4.30 -19.86
N ILE A 398 -14.27 -4.08 -20.03
CA ILE A 398 -14.87 -3.69 -21.31
C ILE A 398 -15.07 -2.18 -21.28
N LEU A 399 -14.55 -1.48 -22.29
CA LEU A 399 -14.71 -0.05 -22.48
C LEU A 399 -15.93 0.23 -23.39
N GLY A 400 -16.52 1.42 -23.21
CA GLY A 400 -17.65 1.89 -24.02
C GLY A 400 -18.99 1.78 -23.32
N GLU A 401 -20.08 1.91 -24.09
CA GLU A 401 -21.43 2.17 -23.59
C GLU A 401 -21.87 1.21 -22.48
N SER A 402 -22.46 1.81 -21.42
CA SER A 402 -23.24 1.10 -20.42
C SER A 402 -24.49 0.50 -21.10
N LEU A 403 -24.68 -0.78 -20.98
CA LEU A 403 -25.96 -1.39 -21.20
C LEU A 403 -26.92 -1.02 -20.07
#